data_62610ee18bf24cab402328c2ad2452cb
#
_entry.id   62610ee18bf24cab402328c2ad2452cb
#
_cell.length_a   1.000
_cell.length_b   1.000
_cell.length_c   1.000
_cell.angle_alpha   90.00
_cell.angle_beta   90.00
_cell.angle_gamma   90.00
#
_symmetry.space_group_name_H-M   'P 1'
#
loop_
_entity.id
_entity.type
_entity.pdbx_description
1 polymer ?
#
loop_
_entity_poly.entity_id
_entity_poly.type
_entity_poly.pdbx_seq_one_letter_code
_entity_poly.pdbx_strand_id
1 'polypeptide(L)'
;MPLSELLAPLTWERHEVPLLISSVPPVPLAQMCVESLAQTEVTQPATFCLEYALARSWLARGVEPMAMIGHSVGEFAAAVLAGVMSLQDAARLVARRGALMQALPPGAMLMVRMGAADLEPMLTESVQLAAENGPTACVVAG
;
A
#
# COMPACT_ATOMS: atom_id res chain seq x y z
N MET A 1 -21.50 16.49 3.28
CA MET A 1 -20.60 17.16 2.32
C MET A 1 -20.12 16.10 1.36
N PRO A 2 -20.41 16.17 0.07
CA PRO A 2 -19.98 15.19 -0.91
C PRO A 2 -18.45 15.23 -1.09
N LEU A 3 -17.84 14.10 -1.43
CA LEU A 3 -16.39 13.95 -1.59
C LEU A 3 -15.79 14.94 -2.62
N SER A 4 -16.59 15.33 -3.62
CA SER A 4 -16.24 16.33 -4.62
C SER A 4 -16.02 17.73 -4.05
N GLU A 5 -16.70 18.11 -2.97
CA GLU A 5 -16.49 19.40 -2.29
C GLU A 5 -15.25 19.39 -1.38
N LEU A 6 -14.89 18.21 -0.84
CA LEU A 6 -13.66 18.00 -0.07
C LEU A 6 -12.41 18.07 -0.95
N LEU A 7 -12.52 17.70 -2.21
CA LEU A 7 -11.41 17.63 -3.17
C LEU A 7 -11.30 18.88 -4.07
N ALA A 8 -12.31 19.77 -4.06
CA ALA A 8 -12.37 20.94 -4.93
C ALA A 8 -11.24 21.99 -4.79
N PRO A 9 -10.53 22.14 -3.65
CA PRO A 9 -9.43 23.10 -3.56
C PRO A 9 -8.04 22.49 -3.77
N LEU A 10 -7.92 21.26 -4.26
CA LEU A 10 -6.64 20.69 -4.62
C LEU A 10 -6.17 21.29 -5.95
N THR A 11 -5.56 22.47 -5.89
CA THR A 11 -4.63 22.88 -6.95
C THR A 11 -3.47 21.91 -6.87
N TRP A 12 -3.48 20.91 -7.73
CA TRP A 12 -2.34 20.03 -7.97
C TRP A 12 -1.24 20.90 -8.58
N GLU A 13 -0.39 21.52 -7.76
CA GLU A 13 0.91 21.88 -8.26
C GLU A 13 1.53 20.56 -8.73
N ARG A 14 1.86 20.52 -10.03
CA ARG A 14 2.64 19.42 -10.59
C ARG A 14 4.01 19.43 -9.93
N HIS A 15 4.10 18.92 -8.73
CA HIS A 15 5.36 18.36 -8.31
C HIS A 15 5.54 17.16 -9.20
N GLU A 16 6.49 17.27 -10.13
CA GLU A 16 6.97 16.15 -10.90
C GLU A 16 7.47 15.12 -9.91
N VAL A 17 6.58 14.25 -9.45
CA VAL A 17 6.99 12.97 -8.90
C VAL A 17 7.50 12.23 -10.13
N PRO A 18 8.82 12.05 -10.30
CA PRO A 18 9.31 11.22 -11.37
C PRO A 18 8.70 9.86 -11.12
N LEU A 19 7.74 9.46 -11.93
CA LEU A 19 7.18 8.11 -11.91
C LEU A 19 8.32 7.21 -12.43
N LEU A 20 9.27 6.89 -11.55
CA LEU A 20 10.34 5.93 -11.78
C LEU A 20 9.77 4.51 -11.69
N ILE A 21 8.73 4.26 -12.47
CA ILE A 21 8.36 2.92 -12.89
C ILE A 21 9.12 2.68 -14.20
N SER A 22 10.41 2.45 -14.09
CA SER A 22 11.30 2.31 -15.25
C SER A 22 11.09 1.03 -16.06
N SER A 23 10.13 0.19 -15.69
CA SER A 23 9.82 -1.07 -16.39
C SER A 23 8.38 -1.15 -16.91
N VAL A 24 7.53 -0.19 -16.54
CA VAL A 24 6.17 -0.09 -17.10
C VAL A 24 6.12 1.19 -17.93
N PRO A 25 5.68 1.16 -19.19
CA PRO A 25 5.50 2.38 -19.97
C PRO A 25 4.61 3.34 -19.18
N PRO A 26 4.85 4.66 -19.23
CA PRO A 26 4.07 5.64 -18.48
C PRO A 26 2.63 5.60 -18.97
N VAL A 27 1.83 4.76 -18.32
CA VAL A 27 0.39 4.71 -18.56
C VAL A 27 -0.23 5.69 -17.59
N PRO A 28 -1.01 6.69 -18.06
CA PRO A 28 -1.77 7.54 -17.15
C PRO A 28 -2.62 6.69 -16.21
N LEU A 29 -2.64 7.00 -14.91
CA LEU A 29 -3.39 6.24 -13.91
C LEU A 29 -4.86 5.98 -14.34
N ALA A 30 -5.44 6.94 -15.07
CA ALA A 30 -6.80 6.83 -15.63
C ALA A 30 -6.95 5.77 -16.75
N GLN A 31 -5.85 5.24 -17.30
CA GLN A 31 -5.85 4.21 -18.34
C GLN A 31 -5.45 2.83 -17.82
N MET A 32 -5.09 2.73 -16.53
CA MET A 32 -4.81 1.43 -15.92
C MET A 32 -6.13 0.67 -15.80
N CYS A 33 -6.24 -0.44 -16.50
CA CYS A 33 -7.40 -1.32 -16.35
C CYS A 33 -7.36 -2.03 -14.99
N VAL A 34 -8.53 -2.45 -14.51
CA VAL A 34 -8.68 -3.15 -13.23
C VAL A 34 -7.78 -4.38 -13.13
N GLU A 35 -7.57 -5.07 -14.26
CA GLU A 35 -6.69 -6.24 -14.35
C GLU A 35 -5.22 -5.92 -14.06
N SER A 36 -4.72 -4.78 -14.54
CA SER A 36 -3.36 -4.33 -14.24
C SER A 36 -3.20 -3.95 -12.77
N LEU A 37 -4.23 -3.35 -12.17
CA LEU A 37 -4.23 -3.02 -10.75
C LEU A 37 -4.28 -4.25 -9.83
N ALA A 38 -4.71 -5.40 -10.33
CA ALA A 38 -4.69 -6.65 -9.58
C ALA A 38 -3.28 -7.27 -9.47
N GLN A 39 -2.32 -6.79 -10.27
CA GLN A 39 -0.95 -7.28 -10.23
C GLN A 39 -0.17 -6.60 -9.10
N THR A 40 0.50 -7.40 -8.27
CA THR A 40 1.21 -6.93 -7.06
C THR A 40 2.29 -5.89 -7.40
N GLU A 41 2.99 -6.04 -8.50
CA GLU A 41 4.01 -5.08 -8.97
C GLU A 41 3.44 -3.70 -9.32
N VAL A 42 2.15 -3.62 -9.61
CA VAL A 42 1.42 -2.39 -9.91
C VAL A 42 0.66 -1.87 -8.68
N THR A 43 -0.03 -2.76 -7.98
CA THR A 43 -0.85 -2.41 -6.81
C THR A 43 -0.03 -1.74 -5.72
N GLN A 44 1.15 -2.28 -5.40
CA GLN A 44 1.95 -1.74 -4.29
C GLN A 44 2.43 -0.30 -4.55
N PRO A 45 3.07 0.02 -5.69
CA PRO A 45 3.43 1.40 -6.00
C PRO A 45 2.22 2.33 -6.09
N ALA A 46 1.10 1.87 -6.67
CA ALA A 46 -0.11 2.67 -6.79
C ALA A 46 -0.70 3.01 -5.40
N THR A 47 -0.77 2.01 -4.50
CA THR A 47 -1.23 2.20 -3.12
C THR A 47 -0.32 3.17 -2.37
N PHE A 48 1.00 2.98 -2.44
CA PHE A 48 1.97 3.88 -1.82
C PHE A 48 1.80 5.33 -2.30
N CYS A 49 1.66 5.55 -3.61
CA CYS A 49 1.45 6.88 -4.17
C CYS A 49 0.16 7.52 -3.63
N LEU A 50 -0.93 6.76 -3.57
CA LEU A 50 -2.21 7.23 -3.06
C LEU A 50 -2.13 7.58 -1.57
N GLU A 51 -1.56 6.70 -0.74
CA GLU A 51 -1.38 6.91 0.69
C GLU A 51 -0.54 8.15 0.97
N TYR A 52 0.59 8.30 0.28
CA TYR A 52 1.44 9.47 0.42
C TYR A 52 0.73 10.75 -0.01
N ALA A 53 0.03 10.76 -1.15
CA ALA A 53 -0.70 11.92 -1.64
C ALA A 53 -1.83 12.34 -0.67
N LEU A 54 -2.60 11.38 -0.14
CA LEU A 54 -3.64 11.62 0.85
C LEU A 54 -3.06 12.20 2.14
N ALA A 55 -1.98 11.63 2.65
CA ALA A 55 -1.32 12.12 3.85
C ALA A 55 -0.79 13.55 3.67
N ARG A 56 -0.14 13.84 2.53
CA ARG A 56 0.31 15.20 2.18
C ARG A 56 -0.87 16.18 2.12
N SER A 57 -2.01 15.74 1.63
CA SER A 57 -3.24 16.53 1.59
C SER A 57 -3.76 16.88 3.00
N TRP A 58 -3.67 15.96 3.96
CA TRP A 58 -4.02 16.22 5.35
C TRP A 58 -3.03 17.16 6.05
N LEU A 59 -1.74 16.93 5.86
CA LEU A 59 -0.69 17.81 6.38
C LEU A 59 -0.84 19.24 5.86
N ALA A 60 -1.16 19.42 4.57
CA ALA A 60 -1.42 20.74 3.98
C ALA A 60 -2.64 21.45 4.57
N ARG A 61 -3.54 20.72 5.23
CA ARG A 61 -4.70 21.26 5.96
C ARG A 61 -4.43 21.50 7.45
N GLY A 62 -3.18 21.36 7.87
CA GLY A 62 -2.76 21.58 9.26
C GLY A 62 -3.01 20.40 10.19
N VAL A 63 -3.28 19.21 9.66
CA VAL A 63 -3.32 17.98 10.48
C VAL A 63 -1.89 17.53 10.76
N GLU A 64 -1.51 17.53 12.02
CA GLU A 64 -0.19 17.06 12.47
C GLU A 64 -0.34 15.70 13.16
N PRO A 65 0.17 14.61 12.58
CA PRO A 65 0.09 13.30 13.21
C PRO A 65 1.04 13.22 14.41
N MET A 66 0.54 12.84 15.56
CA MET A 66 1.35 12.60 16.76
C MET A 66 2.11 11.26 16.65
N ALA A 67 1.55 10.30 15.96
CA ALA A 67 2.14 9.00 15.66
C ALA A 67 1.61 8.47 14.33
N MET A 68 2.37 7.61 13.68
CA MET A 68 1.99 6.97 12.42
C MET A 68 2.26 5.48 12.53
N ILE A 69 1.35 4.70 11.96
CA ILE A 69 1.48 3.25 11.82
C ILE A 69 1.03 2.88 10.42
N GLY A 70 1.74 1.98 9.79
CA GLY A 70 1.39 1.43 8.49
C GLY A 70 1.13 -0.06 8.55
N HIS A 71 0.32 -0.57 7.65
CA HIS A 71 0.14 -1.99 7.41
C HIS A 71 0.76 -2.33 6.05
N SER A 72 1.70 -3.29 6.01
CA SER A 72 2.39 -3.72 4.79
C SER A 72 3.02 -2.53 4.05
N VAL A 73 2.54 -2.18 2.84
CA VAL A 73 3.06 -1.06 2.03
C VAL A 73 2.90 0.30 2.72
N GLY A 74 1.89 0.47 3.57
CA GLY A 74 1.64 1.70 4.33
C GLY A 74 2.78 2.08 5.29
N GLU A 75 3.60 1.14 5.73
CA GLU A 75 4.80 1.39 6.52
C GLU A 75 5.79 2.31 5.78
N PHE A 76 5.91 2.16 4.45
CA PHE A 76 6.80 2.99 3.64
C PHE A 76 6.27 4.43 3.52
N ALA A 77 4.95 4.61 3.39
CA ALA A 77 4.34 5.93 3.41
C ALA A 77 4.56 6.62 4.76
N ALA A 78 4.33 5.92 5.86
CA ALA A 78 4.59 6.42 7.20
C ALA A 78 6.07 6.80 7.40
N ALA A 79 7.00 5.95 6.94
CA ALA A 79 8.44 6.21 7.04
C ALA A 79 8.89 7.47 6.26
N VAL A 80 8.33 7.70 5.07
CA VAL A 80 8.63 8.92 4.30
C VAL A 80 8.10 10.16 5.01
N LEU A 81 6.86 10.11 5.51
CA LEU A 81 6.23 11.23 6.22
C LEU A 81 6.93 11.56 7.54
N ALA A 82 7.47 10.54 8.20
CA ALA A 82 8.29 10.69 9.41
C ALA A 82 9.74 11.15 9.12
N GLY A 83 10.15 11.29 7.87
CA GLY A 83 11.50 11.68 7.49
C GLY A 83 12.56 10.59 7.67
N VAL A 84 12.16 9.32 7.83
CA VAL A 84 13.06 8.17 7.99
C VAL A 84 13.77 7.84 6.68
N MET A 85 13.08 8.03 5.55
CA MET A 85 13.64 7.83 4.21
C MET A 85 13.13 8.86 3.21
N SER A 86 13.84 9.03 2.10
CA SER A 86 13.39 9.91 1.02
C SER A 86 12.21 9.30 0.26
N LEU A 87 11.38 10.15 -0.34
CA LEU A 87 10.28 9.71 -1.21
C LEU A 87 10.81 8.87 -2.38
N GLN A 88 11.95 9.27 -2.95
CA GLN A 88 12.56 8.56 -4.09
C GLN A 88 13.04 7.17 -3.71
N ASP A 89 13.65 7.01 -2.53
CA ASP A 89 14.13 5.71 -2.08
C ASP A 89 12.97 4.79 -1.70
N ALA A 90 11.95 5.32 -1.05
CA ALA A 90 10.72 4.58 -0.76
C ALA A 90 10.03 4.11 -2.04
N ALA A 91 9.88 4.99 -3.03
CA ALA A 91 9.27 4.63 -4.32
C ALA A 91 10.05 3.52 -5.05
N ARG A 92 11.39 3.60 -5.08
CA ARG A 92 12.24 2.54 -5.65
C ARG A 92 12.09 1.21 -4.89
N LEU A 93 12.08 1.29 -3.56
CA LEU A 93 11.98 0.11 -2.70
C LEU A 93 10.63 -0.58 -2.86
N VAL A 94 9.53 0.18 -2.85
CA VAL A 94 8.17 -0.35 -3.04
C VAL A 94 8.00 -0.96 -4.43
N ALA A 95 8.49 -0.29 -5.48
CA ALA A 95 8.46 -0.84 -6.84
C ALA A 95 9.25 -2.15 -6.94
N ARG A 96 10.46 -2.19 -6.34
CA ARG A 96 11.28 -3.41 -6.32
C ARG A 96 10.62 -4.54 -5.51
N ARG A 97 10.01 -4.20 -4.36
CA ARG A 97 9.25 -5.15 -3.53
C ARG A 97 8.09 -5.75 -4.33
N GLY A 98 7.29 -4.91 -5.00
CA GLY A 98 6.16 -5.36 -5.82
C GLY A 98 6.60 -6.32 -6.94
N ALA A 99 7.66 -5.97 -7.67
CA ALA A 99 8.21 -6.80 -8.73
C ALA A 99 8.77 -8.15 -8.20
N LEU A 100 9.46 -8.14 -7.08
CA LEU A 100 9.96 -9.37 -6.46
C LEU A 100 8.82 -10.29 -6.00
N MET A 101 7.78 -9.73 -5.40
CA MET A 101 6.61 -10.51 -4.97
C MET A 101 5.83 -11.06 -6.16
N GLN A 102 5.70 -10.29 -7.24
CA GLN A 102 5.04 -10.74 -8.47
C GLN A 102 5.79 -11.90 -9.15
N ALA A 103 7.10 -11.97 -8.99
CA ALA A 103 7.93 -13.02 -9.56
C ALA A 103 7.92 -14.34 -8.76
N LEU A 104 7.32 -14.36 -7.57
CA LEU A 104 7.18 -15.57 -6.77
C LEU A 104 6.13 -16.52 -7.38
N PRO A 105 6.19 -17.81 -7.07
CA PRO A 105 5.11 -18.73 -7.40
C PRO A 105 3.78 -18.19 -6.87
N PRO A 106 2.68 -18.38 -7.62
CA PRO A 106 1.38 -17.89 -7.18
C PRO A 106 0.99 -18.55 -5.87
N GLY A 107 0.59 -17.74 -4.90
CA GLY A 107 0.04 -18.12 -3.62
C GLY A 107 -1.34 -17.49 -3.41
N ALA A 108 -1.98 -17.82 -2.31
CA ALA A 108 -3.25 -17.24 -1.92
C ALA A 108 -3.20 -16.67 -0.50
N MET A 109 -4.03 -15.67 -0.26
CA MET A 109 -4.25 -15.13 1.08
C MET A 109 -5.74 -15.15 1.38
N LEU A 110 -6.10 -15.55 2.61
CA LEU A 110 -7.47 -15.61 3.06
C LEU A 110 -7.60 -14.89 4.40
N MET A 111 -8.54 -13.95 4.47
CA MET A 111 -8.95 -13.36 5.74
C MET A 111 -9.91 -14.29 6.46
N VAL A 112 -9.59 -14.66 7.69
CA VAL A 112 -10.37 -15.55 8.53
C VAL A 112 -10.91 -14.75 9.74
N ARG A 113 -12.21 -14.85 9.99
CA ARG A 113 -12.85 -14.24 11.18
C ARG A 113 -12.69 -15.15 12.39
N MET A 114 -11.46 -15.26 12.89
CA MET A 114 -11.09 -16.13 14.01
C MET A 114 -9.88 -15.54 14.72
N GLY A 115 -9.74 -15.79 16.01
CA GLY A 115 -8.55 -15.44 16.77
C GLY A 115 -7.37 -16.36 16.39
N ALA A 116 -6.13 -15.87 16.58
CA ALA A 116 -4.94 -16.62 16.22
C ALA A 116 -4.84 -17.96 16.99
N ALA A 117 -5.20 -17.98 18.29
CA ALA A 117 -5.19 -19.19 19.10
C ALA A 117 -6.18 -20.27 18.63
N ASP A 118 -7.34 -19.86 18.13
CA ASP A 118 -8.34 -20.78 17.59
C ASP A 118 -7.96 -21.26 16.19
N LEU A 119 -7.21 -20.46 15.45
CA LEU A 119 -6.75 -20.76 14.10
C LEU A 119 -5.53 -21.67 14.08
N GLU A 120 -4.64 -21.56 15.06
CA GLU A 120 -3.36 -22.30 15.13
C GLU A 120 -3.50 -23.82 14.90
N PRO A 121 -4.49 -24.54 15.50
CA PRO A 121 -4.67 -25.96 15.24
C PRO A 121 -5.09 -26.33 13.81
N MET A 122 -5.52 -25.34 13.01
CA MET A 122 -5.99 -25.51 11.64
C MET A 122 -4.88 -25.23 10.61
N LEU A 123 -3.75 -24.67 11.05
CA LEU A 123 -2.61 -24.36 10.19
C LEU A 123 -1.91 -25.65 9.75
N THR A 124 -1.30 -25.62 8.58
CA THR A 124 -0.55 -26.73 7.98
C THR A 124 0.82 -26.25 7.52
N GLU A 125 1.69 -27.16 7.07
CA GLU A 125 2.97 -26.76 6.48
C GLU A 125 2.83 -25.84 5.26
N SER A 126 1.73 -26.00 4.50
CA SER A 126 1.44 -25.20 3.31
C SER A 126 0.57 -23.96 3.57
N VAL A 127 -0.02 -23.82 4.76
CA VAL A 127 -0.87 -22.66 5.12
C VAL A 127 -0.43 -22.12 6.47
N GLN A 128 0.07 -20.90 6.48
CA GLN A 128 0.65 -20.26 7.65
C GLN A 128 -0.10 -19.01 8.05
N LEU A 129 -0.02 -18.63 9.32
CA LEU A 129 -0.51 -17.33 9.80
C LEU A 129 0.38 -16.22 9.23
N ALA A 130 -0.22 -15.36 8.40
CA ALA A 130 0.47 -14.23 7.76
C ALA A 130 0.31 -12.93 8.55
N ALA A 131 -0.85 -12.70 9.18
CA ALA A 131 -1.10 -11.52 9.99
C ALA A 131 -2.23 -11.77 11.01
N GLU A 132 -2.11 -11.10 12.16
CA GLU A 132 -3.17 -10.96 13.15
C GLU A 132 -3.61 -9.50 13.16
N ASN A 133 -4.76 -9.23 12.55
CA ASN A 133 -5.30 -7.88 12.37
C ASN A 133 -6.23 -7.46 13.51
N GLY A 134 -6.50 -8.35 14.45
CA GLY A 134 -7.33 -8.11 15.63
C GLY A 134 -7.71 -9.40 16.35
N PRO A 135 -8.41 -9.31 17.49
CA PRO A 135 -8.74 -10.47 18.33
C PRO A 135 -9.50 -11.59 17.62
N THR A 136 -10.24 -11.24 16.56
CA THR A 136 -11.06 -12.17 15.77
C THR A 136 -10.84 -11.97 14.27
N ALA A 137 -9.66 -11.52 13.85
CA ALA A 137 -9.36 -11.25 12.46
C ALA A 137 -7.91 -11.60 12.14
N CYS A 138 -7.72 -12.73 11.45
CA CYS A 138 -6.42 -13.20 11.00
C CYS A 138 -6.36 -13.29 9.48
N VAL A 139 -5.16 -13.30 8.94
CA VAL A 139 -4.89 -13.61 7.53
C VAL A 139 -3.98 -14.81 7.49
N VAL A 140 -4.34 -15.81 6.70
CA VAL A 140 -3.49 -16.95 6.37
C VAL A 140 -3.00 -16.83 4.94
N ALA A 141 -1.84 -17.41 4.67
CA ALA A 141 -1.22 -17.44 3.35
C ALA A 141 -0.63 -18.83 3.09
N GLY A 142 -0.69 -19.25 1.79
CA GLY A 142 -0.12 -20.50 1.31
C GLY A 142 -0.16 -20.63 -0.20
#